data_aa4017a5fdbb2b0ae58503b0d3c63241
#
_entry.id   aa4017a5fdbb2b0ae58503b0d3c63241
#
_cell.length_a   1.000
_cell.length_b   1.000
_cell.length_c   1.000
_cell.angle_alpha   90.00
_cell.angle_beta   90.00
_cell.angle_gamma   90.00
#
_symmetry.space_group_name_H-M   'P 1'
#
loop_
_entity.id
_entity.type
_entity.pdbx_description
1 polymer ?
#
loop_
_entity_poly.entity_id
_entity_poly.type
_entity_poly.pdbx_seq_one_letter_code
_entity_poly.pdbx_strand_id
1 'polypeptide(L)'
;MNHKELPEVNIGILGGTGLYQIDGLRQAREISLETPFGQPSDSYIVGELEGVTVAFLSRHGRGHRYMPSEVNYRANFFGFKLLGVKRVISVNSVGSLKEEIKPRDIVLADQFVDRTRRFNTFFGQGLVAHISLAHPVCPVLSKHIYDLAKELGLSVHPAGTYVCIEGPAFSTIAESKVYRQFGADVIGMTAATEARLAREAEMCYVTMNLVTDYDVWKSQEESVT
;
A
#
# COMPACT_ATOMS: atom_id res chain seq x y z
N MET A 1 13.90 22.43 -7.22
CA MET A 1 14.96 21.76 -6.47
C MET A 1 15.94 21.10 -7.41
N ASN A 2 17.23 21.23 -7.17
CA ASN A 2 18.26 20.57 -7.97
C ASN A 2 18.24 19.07 -7.59
N HIS A 3 17.94 18.18 -8.53
CA HIS A 3 17.88 16.73 -8.27
C HIS A 3 19.17 16.11 -7.70
N LYS A 4 20.26 16.87 -7.68
CA LYS A 4 21.56 16.44 -7.13
C LYS A 4 21.64 16.45 -5.58
N GLU A 5 20.64 17.00 -4.89
CA GLU A 5 20.65 17.16 -3.42
C GLU A 5 19.65 16.25 -2.69
N LEU A 6 18.92 15.39 -3.43
CA LEU A 6 18.00 14.45 -2.80
C LEU A 6 18.79 13.26 -2.21
N PRO A 7 18.40 12.77 -1.02
CA PRO A 7 19.02 11.57 -0.45
C PRO A 7 18.68 10.34 -1.28
N GLU A 8 19.61 9.42 -1.39
CA GLU A 8 19.31 8.10 -1.94
C GLU A 8 18.62 7.26 -0.86
N VAL A 9 17.39 6.85 -1.12
CA VAL A 9 16.55 6.09 -0.20
C VAL A 9 16.43 4.65 -0.68
N ASN A 10 16.66 3.71 0.22
CA ASN A 10 16.62 2.28 -0.12
C ASN A 10 15.19 1.72 -0.17
N ILE A 11 14.37 2.10 0.82
CA ILE A 11 13.03 1.55 1.03
C ILE A 11 12.03 2.69 1.24
N GLY A 12 10.93 2.66 0.49
CA GLY A 12 9.74 3.47 0.72
C GLY A 12 8.72 2.70 1.55
N ILE A 13 8.15 3.35 2.53
CA ILE A 13 7.07 2.80 3.35
C ILE A 13 5.86 3.71 3.21
N LEU A 14 4.75 3.13 2.76
CA LEU A 14 3.50 3.82 2.51
C LEU A 14 2.42 3.27 3.42
N GLY A 15 1.77 4.12 4.21
CA GLY A 15 0.74 3.64 5.12
C GLY A 15 -0.08 4.75 5.77
N GLY A 16 -0.75 4.41 6.85
CA GLY A 16 -1.53 5.34 7.67
C GLY A 16 -0.65 6.25 8.53
N THR A 17 -1.30 7.19 9.24
CA THR A 17 -0.63 8.22 10.05
C THR A 17 0.17 7.67 11.25
N GLY A 18 -0.13 6.46 11.71
CA GLY A 18 0.62 5.80 12.80
C GLY A 18 2.09 5.50 12.47
N LEU A 19 2.46 5.51 11.17
CA LEU A 19 3.84 5.27 10.73
C LEU A 19 4.79 6.47 10.92
N TYR A 20 4.31 7.63 11.36
CA TYR A 20 5.16 8.80 11.62
C TYR A 20 5.94 8.72 12.93
N GLN A 21 5.57 7.83 13.83
CA GLN A 21 6.20 7.63 15.13
C GLN A 21 6.82 6.22 15.19
N ILE A 22 7.85 6.01 14.40
CA ILE A 22 8.59 4.74 14.43
C ILE A 22 9.75 4.88 15.41
N ASP A 23 9.72 4.06 16.44
CA ASP A 23 10.82 3.96 17.38
C ASP A 23 12.12 3.55 16.64
N GLY A 24 13.21 4.21 16.99
CA GLY A 24 14.51 3.93 16.38
C GLY A 24 14.82 4.68 15.08
N LEU A 25 13.89 5.47 14.51
CA LEU A 25 14.18 6.31 13.34
C LEU A 25 15.11 7.45 13.74
N ARG A 26 16.30 7.48 13.14
CA ARG A 26 17.34 8.49 13.41
C ARG A 26 17.43 9.49 12.27
N GLN A 27 17.91 10.71 12.58
CA GLN A 27 18.16 11.78 11.60
C GLN A 27 16.93 12.08 10.70
N ALA A 28 15.73 11.93 11.25
CA ALA A 28 14.49 12.14 10.51
C ALA A 28 14.38 13.57 10.02
N ARG A 29 14.05 13.74 8.72
CA ARG A 29 13.79 15.04 8.11
C ARG A 29 12.60 14.96 7.17
N GLU A 30 11.84 16.04 7.09
CA GLU A 30 10.75 16.17 6.13
C GLU A 30 11.28 16.64 4.77
N ILE A 31 10.85 15.97 3.70
CA ILE A 31 11.17 16.32 2.31
C ILE A 31 9.87 16.52 1.56
N SER A 32 9.58 17.75 1.21
CA SER A 32 8.46 18.10 0.33
C SER A 32 8.91 18.03 -1.11
N LEU A 33 8.15 17.35 -1.95
CA LEU A 33 8.43 17.17 -3.36
C LEU A 33 7.28 17.71 -4.21
N GLU A 34 7.64 18.29 -5.34
CA GLU A 34 6.72 18.55 -6.44
C GLU A 34 6.98 17.56 -7.57
N THR A 35 5.92 17.06 -8.18
CA THR A 35 6.01 16.09 -9.26
C THR A 35 5.24 16.59 -10.48
N PRO A 36 5.49 16.02 -11.67
CA PRO A 36 4.67 16.31 -12.86
C PRO A 36 3.18 15.98 -12.68
N PHE A 37 2.85 15.22 -11.65
CA PHE A 37 1.48 14.80 -11.31
C PHE A 37 0.88 15.62 -10.17
N GLY A 38 1.53 16.72 -9.77
CA GLY A 38 1.17 17.53 -8.61
C GLY A 38 1.90 17.08 -7.33
N GLN A 39 1.37 17.52 -6.20
CA GLN A 39 1.98 17.22 -4.90
C GLN A 39 1.59 15.82 -4.41
N PRO A 40 2.51 15.09 -3.76
CA PRO A 40 2.19 13.89 -2.97
C PRO A 40 1.21 14.19 -1.83
N SER A 41 0.67 13.14 -1.25
CA SER A 41 -0.31 13.23 -0.15
C SER A 41 0.24 13.98 1.09
N ASP A 42 1.56 13.92 1.31
CA ASP A 42 2.26 14.61 2.39
C ASP A 42 3.75 14.76 2.02
N SER A 43 4.53 15.42 2.90
CA SER A 43 5.99 15.36 2.86
C SER A 43 6.47 13.95 3.22
N TYR A 44 7.56 13.52 2.58
CA TYR A 44 8.24 12.28 2.94
C TYR A 44 9.04 12.49 4.21
N ILE A 45 8.92 11.59 5.18
CA ILE A 45 9.81 11.54 6.33
C ILE A 45 10.97 10.61 5.98
N VAL A 46 12.14 11.17 5.77
CA VAL A 46 13.35 10.40 5.44
C VAL A 46 14.25 10.33 6.63
N GLY A 47 14.70 9.15 6.97
CA GLY A 47 15.61 8.91 8.10
C GLY A 47 16.33 7.57 7.96
N GLU A 48 17.11 7.25 8.96
CA GLU A 48 17.85 5.99 9.06
C GLU A 48 17.18 5.07 10.10
N LEU A 49 16.85 3.86 9.69
CA LEU A 49 16.32 2.81 10.53
C LEU A 49 17.25 1.60 10.43
N GLU A 50 17.88 1.20 11.55
CA GLU A 50 18.83 0.08 11.61
C GLU A 50 19.90 0.12 10.49
N GLY A 51 20.46 1.32 10.24
CA GLY A 51 21.49 1.52 9.21
C GLY A 51 20.99 1.57 7.76
N VAL A 52 19.67 1.53 7.55
CA VAL A 52 19.05 1.61 6.23
C VAL A 52 18.31 2.94 6.08
N THR A 53 18.57 3.67 4.98
CA THR A 53 17.82 4.89 4.67
C THR A 53 16.42 4.52 4.20
N VAL A 54 15.41 5.04 4.90
CA VAL A 54 13.99 4.79 4.63
C VAL A 54 13.23 6.10 4.40
N ALA A 55 12.18 6.06 3.61
CA ALA A 55 11.24 7.15 3.44
C ALA A 55 9.82 6.69 3.77
N PHE A 56 9.17 7.40 4.68
CA PHE A 56 7.77 7.18 5.03
C PHE A 56 6.89 8.20 4.35
N LEU A 57 5.72 7.78 3.87
CA LEU A 57 4.70 8.66 3.35
C LEU A 57 3.33 8.27 3.91
N SER A 58 2.58 9.25 4.44
CA SER A 58 1.18 9.06 4.80
C SER A 58 0.33 9.04 3.53
N ARG A 59 -0.29 7.90 3.23
CA ARG A 59 -1.14 7.72 2.05
C ARG A 59 -2.28 8.74 1.98
N HIS A 60 -2.95 8.94 3.10
CA HIS A 60 -4.12 9.84 3.21
C HIS A 60 -3.76 11.25 3.69
N GLY A 61 -2.45 11.57 3.74
CA GLY A 61 -1.95 12.81 4.33
C GLY A 61 -2.05 12.82 5.85
N ARG A 62 -1.34 13.74 6.47
CA ARG A 62 -1.36 13.93 7.93
C ARG A 62 -2.77 14.29 8.39
N GLY A 63 -3.27 13.58 9.40
CA GLY A 63 -4.64 13.73 9.89
C GLY A 63 -5.70 13.05 9.03
N HIS A 64 -5.31 12.15 8.11
CA HIS A 64 -6.23 11.36 7.27
C HIS A 64 -7.22 12.24 6.46
N ARG A 65 -6.69 13.26 5.80
CA ARG A 65 -7.49 14.32 5.13
C ARG A 65 -7.97 13.98 3.72
N TYR A 66 -7.40 12.95 3.09
CA TYR A 66 -7.78 12.53 1.74
C TYR A 66 -8.56 11.23 1.77
N MET A 67 -9.70 11.22 1.10
CA MET A 67 -10.42 9.99 0.78
C MET A 67 -9.57 9.09 -0.13
N PRO A 68 -9.83 7.77 -0.20
CA PRO A 68 -9.09 6.87 -1.07
C PRO A 68 -9.04 7.30 -2.53
N SER A 69 -10.11 7.93 -3.06
CA SER A 69 -10.18 8.44 -4.43
C SER A 69 -9.50 9.81 -4.63
N GLU A 70 -9.21 10.55 -3.55
CA GLU A 70 -8.51 11.84 -3.60
C GLU A 70 -6.99 11.71 -3.46
N VAL A 71 -6.52 10.55 -3.02
CA VAL A 71 -5.07 10.28 -2.91
C VAL A 71 -4.40 10.43 -4.27
N ASN A 72 -3.37 11.28 -4.33
CA ASN A 72 -2.56 11.43 -5.54
C ASN A 72 -1.52 10.31 -5.64
N TYR A 73 -1.98 9.10 -5.97
CA TYR A 73 -1.11 7.92 -6.07
C TYR A 73 0.06 8.12 -7.04
N ARG A 74 -0.17 8.82 -8.17
CA ARG A 74 0.89 9.09 -9.15
C ARG A 74 1.99 9.96 -8.54
N ALA A 75 1.63 11.04 -7.88
CA ALA A 75 2.60 11.89 -7.21
C ALA A 75 3.34 11.14 -6.09
N ASN A 76 2.64 10.30 -5.32
CA ASN A 76 3.23 9.50 -4.26
C ASN A 76 4.30 8.54 -4.78
N PHE A 77 4.01 7.79 -5.82
CA PHE A 77 4.97 6.82 -6.39
C PHE A 77 6.08 7.51 -7.19
N PHE A 78 5.77 8.59 -7.89
CA PHE A 78 6.78 9.38 -8.58
C PHE A 78 7.77 10.04 -7.60
N GLY A 79 7.28 10.54 -6.47
CA GLY A 79 8.12 11.08 -5.41
C GLY A 79 9.06 10.04 -4.80
N PHE A 80 8.58 8.81 -4.56
CA PHE A 80 9.47 7.70 -4.20
C PHE A 80 10.54 7.44 -5.27
N LYS A 81 10.18 7.53 -6.55
CA LYS A 81 11.14 7.39 -7.66
C LYS A 81 12.20 8.49 -7.65
N LEU A 82 11.81 9.74 -7.39
CA LEU A 82 12.74 10.88 -7.26
C LEU A 82 13.73 10.69 -6.09
N LEU A 83 13.29 10.04 -5.00
CA LEU A 83 14.14 9.71 -3.86
C LEU A 83 15.02 8.46 -4.09
N GLY A 84 14.99 7.87 -5.27
CA GLY A 84 15.78 6.67 -5.59
C GLY A 84 15.23 5.35 -5.05
N VAL A 85 14.03 5.35 -4.48
CA VAL A 85 13.40 4.15 -3.91
C VAL A 85 13.21 3.07 -4.97
N LYS A 86 13.67 1.88 -4.65
CA LYS A 86 13.51 0.68 -5.50
C LYS A 86 12.54 -0.36 -4.90
N ARG A 87 12.26 -0.27 -3.61
CA ARG A 87 11.39 -1.20 -2.88
C ARG A 87 10.37 -0.42 -2.09
N VAL A 88 9.10 -0.74 -2.24
CA VAL A 88 8.00 -0.11 -1.50
C VAL A 88 7.25 -1.17 -0.71
N ILE A 89 7.14 -0.93 0.60
CA ILE A 89 6.30 -1.70 1.52
C ILE A 89 5.08 -0.84 1.82
N SER A 90 3.91 -1.33 1.40
CA SER A 90 2.63 -0.69 1.66
C SER A 90 1.94 -1.38 2.83
N VAL A 91 1.53 -0.61 3.83
CA VAL A 91 0.79 -1.12 5.00
C VAL A 91 -0.64 -0.63 4.92
N ASN A 92 -1.60 -1.58 5.01
CA ASN A 92 -3.03 -1.32 4.87
C ASN A 92 -3.82 -1.99 5.98
N SER A 93 -4.91 -1.36 6.42
CA SER A 93 -5.97 -2.01 7.16
C SER A 93 -6.99 -2.57 6.18
N VAL A 94 -7.46 -3.79 6.40
CA VAL A 94 -8.37 -4.50 5.49
C VAL A 94 -9.42 -5.29 6.26
N GLY A 95 -10.58 -5.49 5.64
CA GLY A 95 -11.57 -6.48 6.07
C GLY A 95 -11.24 -7.87 5.51
N SER A 96 -11.52 -8.90 6.27
CA SER A 96 -11.42 -10.30 5.82
C SER A 96 -12.69 -10.75 5.11
N LEU A 97 -12.51 -11.46 4.00
CA LEU A 97 -13.59 -12.14 3.26
C LEU A 97 -13.59 -13.65 3.47
N LYS A 98 -12.70 -14.16 4.33
CA LYS A 98 -12.51 -15.58 4.64
C LYS A 98 -12.62 -15.85 6.15
N GLU A 99 -13.18 -16.95 6.52
CA GLU A 99 -13.34 -17.31 7.93
C GLU A 99 -12.01 -17.69 8.59
N GLU A 100 -11.11 -18.30 7.84
CA GLU A 100 -9.77 -18.70 8.26
C GLU A 100 -8.79 -17.54 8.41
N ILE A 101 -9.03 -16.39 7.77
CA ILE A 101 -8.23 -15.17 7.88
C ILE A 101 -8.88 -14.27 8.94
N LYS A 102 -8.28 -14.24 10.11
CA LYS A 102 -8.89 -13.63 11.31
C LYS A 102 -8.43 -12.18 11.53
N PRO A 103 -9.21 -11.36 12.24
CA PRO A 103 -8.69 -10.11 12.78
C PRO A 103 -7.37 -10.31 13.52
N ARG A 104 -6.40 -9.42 13.29
CA ARG A 104 -4.99 -9.45 13.69
C ARG A 104 -4.07 -10.34 12.84
N ASP A 105 -4.59 -11.06 11.88
CA ASP A 105 -3.74 -11.72 10.89
C ASP A 105 -3.15 -10.69 9.91
N ILE A 106 -2.02 -11.05 9.30
CA ILE A 106 -1.40 -10.30 8.21
C ILE A 106 -1.58 -11.10 6.92
N VAL A 107 -2.01 -10.46 5.85
CA VAL A 107 -2.09 -11.08 4.52
C VAL A 107 -1.12 -10.37 3.57
N LEU A 108 -0.18 -11.10 3.00
CA LEU A 108 0.70 -10.62 1.94
C LEU A 108 0.00 -10.87 0.60
N ALA A 109 -0.97 -10.00 0.25
CA ALA A 109 -1.73 -10.17 -0.98
C ALA A 109 -0.83 -10.09 -2.21
N ASP A 110 -0.96 -11.03 -3.12
CA ASP A 110 -0.17 -11.17 -4.34
C ASP A 110 -1.01 -11.02 -5.63
N GLN A 111 -2.34 -10.97 -5.49
CA GLN A 111 -3.29 -10.75 -6.57
C GLN A 111 -4.32 -9.68 -6.22
N PHE A 112 -4.84 -9.01 -7.26
CA PHE A 112 -5.79 -7.92 -7.09
C PHE A 112 -6.99 -8.05 -8.05
N VAL A 113 -8.18 -7.77 -7.50
CA VAL A 113 -9.38 -7.48 -8.28
C VAL A 113 -9.68 -6.00 -8.09
N ASP A 114 -9.40 -5.19 -9.11
CA ASP A 114 -9.59 -3.74 -9.06
C ASP A 114 -11.03 -3.38 -9.47
N ARG A 115 -11.79 -2.86 -8.52
CA ARG A 115 -13.17 -2.35 -8.70
C ARG A 115 -13.23 -0.83 -8.66
N THR A 116 -12.07 -0.16 -8.71
CA THR A 116 -11.99 1.30 -8.70
C THR A 116 -12.11 1.89 -10.11
N ARG A 117 -12.38 3.19 -10.18
CA ARG A 117 -12.43 3.96 -11.43
C ARG A 117 -11.34 5.04 -11.51
N ARG A 118 -10.24 4.84 -10.78
CA ARG A 118 -9.16 5.82 -10.67
C ARG A 118 -8.28 5.81 -11.90
N PHE A 119 -7.73 6.98 -12.20
CA PHE A 119 -6.65 7.08 -13.19
C PHE A 119 -5.36 6.59 -12.55
N ASN A 120 -4.90 5.43 -12.95
CA ASN A 120 -3.86 4.65 -12.27
C ASN A 120 -2.67 4.30 -13.18
N THR A 121 -2.28 5.22 -14.04
CA THR A 121 -1.10 5.09 -14.91
C THR A 121 -0.32 6.41 -14.98
N PHE A 122 1.01 6.35 -15.13
CA PHE A 122 1.85 7.50 -15.40
C PHE A 122 1.78 7.94 -16.85
N PHE A 123 1.31 7.09 -17.73
CA PHE A 123 1.28 7.28 -19.18
C PHE A 123 -0.06 7.86 -19.64
N GLY A 124 -0.11 8.28 -20.88
CA GLY A 124 -1.27 8.90 -21.50
C GLY A 124 -0.84 10.10 -22.35
N GLN A 125 -1.80 10.87 -22.86
CA GLN A 125 -1.56 12.12 -23.63
C GLN A 125 -0.53 11.96 -24.76
N GLY A 126 -0.61 10.84 -25.50
CA GLY A 126 0.27 10.55 -26.64
C GLY A 126 1.28 9.43 -26.40
N LEU A 127 1.45 8.96 -25.15
CA LEU A 127 2.29 7.82 -24.83
C LEU A 127 1.47 6.74 -24.11
N VAL A 128 1.47 5.53 -24.65
CA VAL A 128 0.80 4.36 -24.04
C VAL A 128 1.85 3.32 -23.69
N ALA A 129 1.79 2.78 -22.47
CA ALA A 129 2.60 1.66 -22.04
C ALA A 129 1.70 0.49 -21.59
N HIS A 130 1.96 -0.69 -22.14
CA HIS A 130 1.30 -1.94 -21.72
C HIS A 130 2.28 -2.73 -20.86
N ILE A 131 2.08 -2.68 -19.54
CA ILE A 131 2.90 -3.44 -18.61
C ILE A 131 2.30 -4.83 -18.33
N SER A 132 3.15 -5.81 -18.06
CA SER A 132 2.70 -7.10 -17.54
C SER A 132 2.30 -6.96 -16.08
N LEU A 133 1.07 -7.35 -15.72
CA LEU A 133 0.51 -7.28 -14.38
C LEU A 133 0.04 -8.66 -13.86
N ALA A 134 0.43 -9.75 -14.53
CA ALA A 134 0.11 -11.11 -14.07
C ALA A 134 0.70 -11.40 -12.67
N HIS A 135 1.86 -10.81 -12.35
CA HIS A 135 2.49 -10.87 -11.05
C HIS A 135 2.74 -9.43 -10.55
N PRO A 136 1.74 -8.79 -9.93
CA PRO A 136 1.81 -7.38 -9.56
C PRO A 136 2.72 -7.10 -8.37
N VAL A 137 3.03 -8.12 -7.56
CA VAL A 137 3.79 -8.03 -6.31
C VAL A 137 5.16 -8.69 -6.49
N CYS A 138 6.17 -8.16 -5.80
CA CYS A 138 7.53 -8.70 -5.81
C CYS A 138 7.60 -9.98 -4.94
N PRO A 139 7.78 -11.18 -5.54
CA PRO A 139 7.74 -12.42 -4.79
C PRO A 139 8.92 -12.56 -3.82
N VAL A 140 10.07 -12.00 -4.18
CA VAL A 140 11.28 -12.06 -3.32
C VAL A 140 11.07 -11.26 -2.05
N LEU A 141 10.60 -9.99 -2.16
CA LEU A 141 10.35 -9.14 -1.00
C LEU A 141 9.22 -9.71 -0.14
N SER A 142 8.15 -10.21 -0.77
CA SER A 142 7.02 -10.85 -0.07
C SER A 142 7.50 -12.06 0.75
N LYS A 143 8.35 -12.92 0.15
CA LYS A 143 8.91 -14.07 0.87
C LYS A 143 9.76 -13.65 2.07
N HIS A 144 10.63 -12.65 1.93
CA HIS A 144 11.44 -12.16 3.05
C HIS A 144 10.57 -11.63 4.20
N ILE A 145 9.53 -10.86 3.89
CA ILE A 145 8.60 -10.35 4.91
C ILE A 145 7.85 -11.51 5.57
N TYR A 146 7.42 -12.50 4.79
CA TYR A 146 6.76 -13.70 5.33
C TYR A 146 7.65 -14.45 6.32
N ASP A 147 8.90 -14.74 5.92
CA ASP A 147 9.86 -15.48 6.76
C ASP A 147 10.10 -14.72 8.08
N LEU A 148 10.37 -13.41 8.02
CA LEU A 148 10.56 -12.58 9.20
C LEU A 148 9.32 -12.51 10.10
N ALA A 149 8.13 -12.38 9.52
CA ALA A 149 6.89 -12.37 10.28
C ALA A 149 6.67 -13.70 11.03
N LYS A 150 7.02 -14.82 10.39
CA LYS A 150 6.97 -16.15 11.02
C LYS A 150 8.00 -16.31 12.15
N GLU A 151 9.22 -15.81 11.97
CA GLU A 151 10.27 -15.78 13.01
C GLU A 151 9.83 -14.97 14.24
N LEU A 152 9.08 -13.88 14.01
CA LEU A 152 8.49 -13.06 15.07
C LEU A 152 7.23 -13.67 15.71
N GLY A 153 6.79 -14.83 15.26
CA GLY A 153 5.61 -15.53 15.78
C GLY A 153 4.27 -14.89 15.35
N LEU A 154 4.28 -14.06 14.31
CA LEU A 154 3.07 -13.41 13.82
C LEU A 154 2.23 -14.37 12.97
N SER A 155 0.89 -14.19 13.02
CA SER A 155 -0.03 -14.90 12.14
C SER A 155 -0.01 -14.23 10.77
N VAL A 156 0.57 -14.89 9.77
CA VAL A 156 0.77 -14.33 8.44
C VAL A 156 0.40 -15.34 7.35
N HIS A 157 -0.38 -14.89 6.37
CA HIS A 157 -0.74 -15.62 5.16
C HIS A 157 0.18 -15.17 4.01
N PRO A 158 0.85 -16.12 3.32
CA PRO A 158 1.90 -15.79 2.33
C PRO A 158 1.38 -15.24 1.00
N ALA A 159 0.09 -15.38 0.75
CA ALA A 159 -0.58 -14.99 -0.48
C ALA A 159 -2.05 -14.67 -0.22
N GLY A 160 -2.71 -14.03 -1.16
CA GLY A 160 -4.15 -13.78 -1.13
C GLY A 160 -4.59 -12.81 -2.20
N THR A 161 -5.86 -12.89 -2.57
CA THR A 161 -6.51 -11.98 -3.52
C THR A 161 -7.14 -10.82 -2.77
N TYR A 162 -6.66 -9.61 -3.07
CA TYR A 162 -7.17 -8.36 -2.54
C TYR A 162 -8.20 -7.76 -3.51
N VAL A 163 -9.45 -7.60 -3.07
CA VAL A 163 -10.41 -6.78 -3.82
C VAL A 163 -10.27 -5.32 -3.41
N CYS A 164 -10.05 -4.45 -4.39
CA CYS A 164 -9.90 -3.01 -4.18
C CYS A 164 -11.19 -2.30 -4.58
N ILE A 165 -11.89 -1.72 -3.62
CA ILE A 165 -13.11 -0.93 -3.84
C ILE A 165 -12.82 0.57 -3.83
N GLU A 166 -13.73 1.37 -4.40
CA GLU A 166 -13.54 2.81 -4.52
C GLU A 166 -13.49 3.53 -3.17
N GLY A 167 -14.36 3.15 -2.24
CA GLY A 167 -14.56 3.89 -1.00
C GLY A 167 -15.23 5.27 -1.25
N PRO A 168 -15.35 6.17 -0.23
CA PRO A 168 -14.99 5.89 1.17
C PRO A 168 -16.01 5.01 1.90
N ALA A 169 -17.17 4.72 1.30
CA ALA A 169 -18.14 3.82 1.90
C ALA A 169 -17.62 2.37 1.89
N PHE A 170 -17.88 1.65 2.97
CA PHE A 170 -17.66 0.21 3.02
C PHE A 170 -18.70 -0.52 2.14
N SER A 171 -18.45 -1.80 1.89
CA SER A 171 -19.34 -2.65 1.10
C SER A 171 -20.71 -2.80 1.73
N THR A 172 -21.72 -2.95 0.88
CA THR A 172 -22.98 -3.55 1.31
C THR A 172 -22.82 -5.05 1.53
N ILE A 173 -23.73 -5.67 2.30
CA ILE A 173 -23.74 -7.13 2.50
C ILE A 173 -23.81 -7.87 1.14
N ALA A 174 -24.53 -7.33 0.17
CA ALA A 174 -24.66 -7.93 -1.16
C ALA A 174 -23.31 -7.90 -1.92
N GLU A 175 -22.61 -6.76 -1.89
CA GLU A 175 -21.28 -6.63 -2.52
C GLU A 175 -20.26 -7.56 -1.86
N SER A 176 -20.23 -7.60 -0.53
CA SER A 176 -19.35 -8.49 0.22
C SER A 176 -19.55 -9.95 -0.16
N LYS A 177 -20.82 -10.41 -0.29
CA LYS A 177 -21.15 -11.76 -0.77
C LYS A 177 -20.61 -12.01 -2.18
N VAL A 178 -20.71 -11.05 -3.09
CA VAL A 178 -20.18 -11.16 -4.46
C VAL A 178 -18.67 -11.27 -4.43
N TYR A 179 -17.95 -10.45 -3.62
CA TYR A 179 -16.50 -10.51 -3.52
C TYR A 179 -16.00 -11.85 -2.97
N ARG A 180 -16.72 -12.42 -2.02
CA ARG A 180 -16.45 -13.78 -1.53
C ARG A 180 -16.64 -14.83 -2.61
N GLN A 181 -17.66 -14.71 -3.47
CA GLN A 181 -17.88 -15.61 -4.62
C GLN A 181 -16.77 -15.50 -5.66
N PHE A 182 -16.12 -14.33 -5.81
CA PHE A 182 -14.94 -14.16 -6.65
C PHE A 182 -13.69 -14.88 -6.08
N GLY A 183 -13.78 -15.40 -4.87
CA GLY A 183 -12.65 -16.02 -4.19
C GLY A 183 -11.68 -15.00 -3.60
N ALA A 184 -12.10 -13.74 -3.41
CA ALA A 184 -11.27 -12.75 -2.73
C ALA A 184 -11.06 -13.10 -1.27
N ASP A 185 -9.87 -12.80 -0.76
CA ASP A 185 -9.44 -13.11 0.59
C ASP A 185 -9.57 -11.91 1.54
N VAL A 186 -9.23 -10.72 1.05
CA VAL A 186 -9.32 -9.46 1.79
C VAL A 186 -9.88 -8.34 0.94
N ILE A 187 -10.42 -7.32 1.61
CA ILE A 187 -11.00 -6.14 0.98
C ILE A 187 -10.38 -4.86 1.54
N GLY A 188 -10.06 -3.94 0.66
CA GLY A 188 -9.60 -2.60 1.01
C GLY A 188 -9.76 -1.62 -0.14
N MET A 189 -9.09 -0.47 -0.07
CA MET A 189 -9.44 0.66 -0.97
C MET A 189 -8.26 1.20 -1.80
N THR A 190 -7.02 0.70 -1.66
CA THR A 190 -5.84 1.43 -2.17
C THR A 190 -4.83 0.59 -2.93
N ALA A 191 -4.56 -0.65 -2.50
CA ALA A 191 -3.38 -1.41 -2.91
C ALA A 191 -3.33 -1.78 -4.40
N ALA A 192 -4.46 -1.96 -5.09
CA ALA A 192 -4.45 -2.28 -6.53
C ALA A 192 -3.90 -1.12 -7.37
N THR A 193 -4.28 0.12 -7.03
CA THR A 193 -3.74 1.34 -7.68
C THR A 193 -2.24 1.48 -7.45
N GLU A 194 -1.80 1.23 -6.22
CA GLU A 194 -0.40 1.29 -5.81
C GLU A 194 0.46 0.25 -6.53
N ALA A 195 0.02 -1.01 -6.56
CA ALA A 195 0.73 -2.09 -7.22
C ALA A 195 0.94 -1.83 -8.71
N ARG A 196 -0.06 -1.28 -9.40
CA ARG A 196 0.03 -0.92 -10.81
C ARG A 196 1.07 0.18 -11.05
N LEU A 197 1.02 1.27 -10.28
CA LEU A 197 1.97 2.36 -10.40
C LEU A 197 3.39 1.95 -10.00
N ALA A 198 3.54 1.10 -8.99
CA ALA A 198 4.84 0.54 -8.64
C ALA A 198 5.45 -0.27 -9.79
N ARG A 199 4.63 -1.09 -10.49
CA ARG A 199 5.08 -1.84 -11.67
C ARG A 199 5.48 -0.94 -12.82
N GLU A 200 4.72 0.11 -13.11
CA GLU A 200 5.08 1.10 -14.14
C GLU A 200 6.37 1.85 -13.79
N ALA A 201 6.61 2.11 -12.50
CA ALA A 201 7.81 2.77 -12.00
C ALA A 201 9.01 1.81 -11.82
N GLU A 202 8.87 0.52 -12.15
CA GLU A 202 9.90 -0.53 -11.96
C GLU A 202 10.33 -0.68 -10.50
N MET A 203 9.40 -0.52 -9.57
CA MET A 203 9.63 -0.72 -8.15
C MET A 203 9.20 -2.11 -7.70
N CYS A 204 9.98 -2.72 -6.84
CA CYS A 204 9.62 -3.92 -6.10
C CYS A 204 8.57 -3.51 -5.04
N TYR A 205 7.33 -3.99 -5.19
CA TYR A 205 6.20 -3.61 -4.33
C TYR A 205 5.68 -4.83 -3.56
N VAL A 206 5.33 -4.62 -2.30
CA VAL A 206 4.59 -5.57 -1.48
C VAL A 206 3.55 -4.82 -0.67
N THR A 207 2.42 -5.48 -0.42
CA THR A 207 1.39 -4.98 0.49
C THR A 207 1.22 -5.91 1.69
N MET A 208 1.39 -5.33 2.89
CA MET A 208 1.11 -5.96 4.17
C MET A 208 -0.28 -5.53 4.61
N ASN A 209 -1.23 -6.44 4.58
CA ASN A 209 -2.62 -6.14 4.88
C ASN A 209 -2.95 -6.64 6.28
N LEU A 210 -3.15 -5.70 7.20
CA LEU A 210 -3.50 -5.97 8.59
C LEU A 210 -5.02 -6.14 8.67
N VAL A 211 -5.46 -7.32 9.02
CA VAL A 211 -6.89 -7.64 9.10
C VAL A 211 -7.47 -7.03 10.38
N THR A 212 -8.44 -6.11 10.22
CA THR A 212 -9.09 -5.41 11.33
C THR A 212 -10.44 -6.01 11.71
N ASP A 213 -11.14 -6.60 10.73
CA ASP A 213 -12.50 -7.13 10.89
C ASP A 213 -12.81 -8.18 9.82
N TYR A 214 -14.01 -8.76 9.86
CA TYR A 214 -14.51 -9.72 8.88
C TYR A 214 -15.36 -9.10 7.78
N ASP A 215 -15.20 -7.85 7.46
CA ASP A 215 -16.14 -7.15 6.56
C ASP A 215 -17.62 -7.42 6.95
N VAL A 216 -18.57 -6.85 6.24
CA VAL A 216 -19.99 -6.87 6.61
C VAL A 216 -20.72 -8.21 6.39
N TRP A 217 -20.05 -9.25 5.90
CA TRP A 217 -20.66 -10.56 5.65
C TRP A 217 -20.83 -11.40 6.91
N LYS A 218 -20.02 -11.15 7.95
CA LYS A 218 -20.09 -11.82 9.23
C LYS A 218 -20.69 -10.86 10.28
N SER A 219 -21.67 -11.30 11.03
CA SER A 219 -22.25 -10.51 12.10
C SER A 219 -21.21 -10.17 13.17
N GLN A 220 -21.23 -8.94 13.65
CA GLN A 220 -20.23 -8.25 14.46
C GLN A 220 -19.55 -9.12 15.51
N GLU A 221 -18.32 -9.50 15.23
CA GLU A 221 -17.28 -9.65 16.23
C GLU A 221 -16.55 -8.29 16.33
N GLU A 222 -16.02 -7.94 17.50
CA GLU A 222 -15.36 -6.63 17.75
C GLU A 222 -14.28 -6.36 16.69
N SER A 223 -14.38 -5.23 16.01
CA SER A 223 -13.33 -4.77 15.10
C SER A 223 -12.10 -4.33 15.89
N VAL A 224 -10.91 -4.63 15.40
CA VAL A 224 -9.64 -4.16 15.97
C VAL A 224 -9.40 -2.74 15.47
N THR A 225 -9.37 -1.77 16.39
CA THR A 225 -9.03 -0.37 16.11
C THR A 225 -7.55 -0.09 16.29
#